data_981d5c384318ca3c825ede63df1d37b6
#
_entry.id   981d5c384318ca3c825ede63df1d37b6
#
_cell.length_a   1.000
_cell.length_b   1.000
_cell.length_c   1.000
_cell.angle_alpha   90.00
_cell.angle_beta   90.00
_cell.angle_gamma   90.00
#
_symmetry.space_group_name_H-M   'P 1'
#
loop_
_entity.id
_entity.type
_entity.pdbx_description
1 polymer ?
#
loop_
_entity_poly.entity_id
_entity_poly.type
_entity_poly.pdbx_seq_one_letter_code
_entity_poly.pdbx_strand_id
1 'polypeptide(L)'
;IEINNENGDYLVSNSPKLKANVVAPEINFYLKNTTASVLEKAKNTLLLYEARASAFDMAKDVDYEKEVGKNVVIVSNSGREELANLLKENGYKVIELTHFEVKFIYGAAGELSVLVLRANDEFEVDCDFFLVENARDYMLKQSGCYEISGLKDEKVVEILNAKNPKFRYKSFTQYDSSICQYHERRSEICGRCAEVCPTVAILKEDETKHLVFSAIDCTNCGNCISVCPSGSLDSTLMPQSSFAAVAKLYKGKIPLIVPEEMSLDELNVSLPENVLPFAISAAHFLSQTHFLTLLQESGASVILYSKSLGKGEKDAISILNQIYELKFKETAVHHAKDKAELEIALKKAKLIDGSQHSINEYALPKREIFAKRLEFIVGESDLGVVKSGEMIRYGEVKINAETCTLCLSCVGACNVSALVADKKTNSILFNPSVCTACGYCELSCAEKNTISLEIGKLALKPESFVYSELAHDELFACVECGKEFATKKAVEKIAAIMQPRFGNDRAKIKALYCCADCKAKIMVQAQLNAMREDLLNG
;
A
#
# COMPACT_ATOMS: atom_id res chain seq x y z
N ILE A 1 -9.11 -16.49 28.28
CA ILE A 1 -9.33 -15.20 28.94
C ILE A 1 -10.55 -14.57 28.30
N GLU A 2 -11.50 -14.15 29.09
CA GLU A 2 -12.66 -13.37 28.71
C GLU A 2 -12.30 -11.88 28.80
N ILE A 3 -12.64 -11.12 27.77
CA ILE A 3 -12.40 -9.68 27.68
C ILE A 3 -13.75 -8.98 27.72
N ASN A 4 -13.90 -8.06 28.66
CA ASN A 4 -15.08 -7.23 28.80
C ASN A 4 -14.74 -5.82 28.32
N ASN A 5 -15.44 -5.33 27.32
CA ASN A 5 -15.23 -3.98 26.79
C ASN A 5 -16.57 -3.32 26.37
N GLU A 6 -16.50 -2.03 25.97
CA GLU A 6 -17.67 -1.27 25.54
C GLU A 6 -18.37 -1.83 24.29
N ASN A 7 -17.65 -2.61 23.47
CA ASN A 7 -18.15 -3.21 22.24
C ASN A 7 -18.76 -4.62 22.46
N GLY A 8 -18.75 -5.11 23.68
CA GLY A 8 -19.24 -6.43 24.07
C GLY A 8 -18.15 -7.36 24.59
N ASP A 9 -18.57 -8.41 25.24
CA ASP A 9 -17.70 -9.42 25.82
C ASP A 9 -17.27 -10.42 24.75
N TYR A 10 -16.01 -10.80 24.76
CA TYR A 10 -15.48 -11.81 23.86
C TYR A 10 -14.41 -12.69 24.53
N LEU A 11 -14.21 -13.87 23.98
CA LEU A 11 -13.28 -14.86 24.47
C LEU A 11 -12.04 -14.94 23.57
N VAL A 12 -10.86 -14.77 24.17
CA VAL A 12 -9.57 -15.07 23.54
C VAL A 12 -9.07 -16.41 24.11
N SER A 13 -8.81 -17.39 23.25
CA SER A 13 -8.36 -18.71 23.64
C SER A 13 -7.10 -19.14 22.90
N ASN A 14 -6.16 -19.72 23.63
CA ASN A 14 -5.01 -20.42 23.06
C ASN A 14 -5.32 -21.88 22.69
N SER A 15 -6.52 -22.38 22.99
CA SER A 15 -6.93 -23.76 22.70
C SER A 15 -7.81 -23.82 21.45
N PRO A 16 -7.41 -24.59 20.42
CA PRO A 16 -8.24 -24.79 19.23
C PRO A 16 -9.51 -25.62 19.52
N LYS A 17 -9.59 -26.27 20.70
CA LYS A 17 -10.75 -27.09 21.14
C LYS A 17 -11.88 -26.25 21.74
N LEU A 18 -11.59 -25.02 22.16
CA LEU A 18 -12.58 -24.11 22.72
C LEU A 18 -13.12 -23.18 21.61
N LYS A 19 -14.45 -23.09 21.55
CA LYS A 19 -15.07 -22.08 20.68
C LYS A 19 -14.81 -20.70 21.28
N ALA A 20 -14.00 -19.92 20.62
CA ALA A 20 -13.62 -18.57 21.03
C ALA A 20 -13.77 -17.58 19.86
N ASN A 21 -13.94 -16.30 20.17
CA ASN A 21 -13.96 -15.23 19.17
C ASN A 21 -12.59 -15.05 18.54
N VAL A 22 -11.54 -15.16 19.35
CA VAL A 22 -10.14 -15.05 18.93
C VAL A 22 -9.39 -16.32 19.34
N VAL A 23 -8.76 -16.97 18.37
CA VAL A 23 -7.88 -18.13 18.62
C VAL A 23 -6.43 -17.67 18.48
N ALA A 24 -5.63 -17.92 19.53
CA ALA A 24 -4.25 -17.45 19.67
C ALA A 24 -3.26 -18.63 19.83
N PRO A 25 -2.97 -19.40 18.75
CA PRO A 25 -2.11 -20.58 18.82
C PRO A 25 -0.65 -20.22 19.15
N GLU A 26 -0.22 -19.02 18.86
CA GLU A 26 1.13 -18.51 19.18
C GLU A 26 1.40 -18.49 20.69
N ILE A 27 0.37 -18.40 21.52
CA ILE A 27 0.50 -18.47 22.98
C ILE A 27 0.92 -19.89 23.40
N ASN A 28 0.32 -20.94 22.81
CA ASN A 28 0.73 -22.32 23.05
C ASN A 28 2.17 -22.55 22.57
N PHE A 29 2.50 -22.04 21.39
CA PHE A 29 3.86 -22.10 20.87
C PHE A 29 4.87 -21.45 21.84
N TYR A 30 4.56 -20.26 22.35
CA TYR A 30 5.39 -19.59 23.35
C TYR A 30 5.54 -20.43 24.62
N LEU A 31 4.42 -20.87 25.22
CA LEU A 31 4.42 -21.65 26.45
C LEU A 31 5.21 -22.95 26.36
N LYS A 32 5.18 -23.62 25.20
CA LYS A 32 5.89 -24.87 24.93
C LYS A 32 7.39 -24.67 24.75
N ASN A 33 7.80 -23.56 24.11
CA ASN A 33 9.14 -23.40 23.61
C ASN A 33 10.02 -22.42 24.42
N THR A 34 9.44 -21.57 25.29
CA THR A 34 10.20 -20.56 26.03
C THR A 34 11.06 -21.12 27.14
N THR A 35 12.27 -20.54 27.28
CA THR A 35 13.19 -20.81 28.38
C THR A 35 13.00 -19.88 29.59
N ALA A 36 12.00 -18.99 29.53
CA ALA A 36 11.71 -18.02 30.58
C ALA A 36 11.36 -18.66 31.93
N SER A 37 11.67 -17.96 33.01
CA SER A 37 11.24 -18.32 34.36
C SER A 37 9.70 -18.38 34.47
N VAL A 38 9.17 -19.07 35.49
CA VAL A 38 7.72 -19.19 35.67
C VAL A 38 7.04 -17.83 35.76
N LEU A 39 7.64 -16.88 36.49
CA LEU A 39 7.08 -15.53 36.66
C LEU A 39 7.08 -14.74 35.34
N GLU A 40 8.21 -14.79 34.61
CA GLU A 40 8.31 -14.08 33.33
C GLU A 40 7.43 -14.73 32.27
N LYS A 41 7.31 -16.06 32.26
CA LYS A 41 6.38 -16.80 31.42
C LYS A 41 4.93 -16.35 31.65
N ALA A 42 4.50 -16.17 32.90
CA ALA A 42 3.16 -15.68 33.22
C ALA A 42 2.93 -14.25 32.71
N LYS A 43 3.88 -13.33 32.97
CA LYS A 43 3.81 -11.93 32.48
C LYS A 43 3.73 -11.86 30.96
N ASN A 44 4.59 -12.58 30.27
CA ASN A 44 4.64 -12.60 28.81
C ASN A 44 3.35 -13.23 28.22
N THR A 45 2.78 -14.23 28.87
CA THR A 45 1.51 -14.83 28.46
C THR A 45 0.37 -13.80 28.54
N LEU A 46 0.27 -13.03 29.62
CA LEU A 46 -0.70 -11.95 29.74
C LEU A 46 -0.52 -10.90 28.64
N LEU A 47 0.72 -10.50 28.36
CA LEU A 47 1.05 -9.56 27.28
C LEU A 47 0.56 -10.10 25.91
N LEU A 48 0.77 -11.38 25.63
CA LEU A 48 0.31 -11.99 24.38
C LEU A 48 -1.22 -11.99 24.25
N TYR A 49 -1.94 -12.25 25.35
CA TYR A 49 -3.40 -12.11 25.37
C TYR A 49 -3.85 -10.66 25.15
N GLU A 50 -3.19 -9.70 25.80
CA GLU A 50 -3.45 -8.27 25.62
C GLU A 50 -3.19 -7.83 24.17
N ALA A 51 -2.11 -8.30 23.56
CA ALA A 51 -1.79 -8.02 22.16
C ALA A 51 -2.88 -8.52 21.20
N ARG A 52 -3.38 -9.75 21.42
CA ARG A 52 -4.49 -10.29 20.61
C ARG A 52 -5.80 -9.56 20.85
N ALA A 53 -6.12 -9.22 22.10
CA ALA A 53 -7.30 -8.45 22.44
C ALA A 53 -7.25 -7.07 21.76
N SER A 54 -6.13 -6.35 21.88
CA SER A 54 -5.96 -5.03 21.25
C SER A 54 -6.07 -5.09 19.72
N ALA A 55 -5.50 -6.12 19.09
CA ALA A 55 -5.63 -6.30 17.66
C ALA A 55 -7.09 -6.55 17.24
N PHE A 56 -7.83 -7.37 17.99
CA PHE A 56 -9.22 -7.69 17.71
C PHE A 56 -10.16 -6.49 17.92
N ASP A 57 -9.99 -5.73 19.01
CA ASP A 57 -10.79 -4.55 19.32
C ASP A 57 -10.70 -3.45 18.26
N MET A 58 -9.55 -3.34 17.60
CA MET A 58 -9.30 -2.33 16.56
C MET A 58 -9.57 -2.84 15.15
N ALA A 59 -9.86 -4.14 15.00
CA ALA A 59 -10.22 -4.72 13.70
C ALA A 59 -11.61 -4.23 13.27
N LYS A 60 -11.81 -4.08 11.97
CA LYS A 60 -13.13 -3.79 11.40
C LYS A 60 -13.86 -5.10 11.13
N ASP A 61 -15.15 -5.12 11.44
CA ASP A 61 -16.02 -6.23 10.99
C ASP A 61 -16.20 -6.13 9.47
N VAL A 62 -15.80 -7.20 8.78
CA VAL A 62 -15.69 -7.21 7.31
C VAL A 62 -16.03 -8.58 6.73
N ASP A 63 -16.84 -9.35 7.46
CA ASP A 63 -17.30 -10.66 7.02
C ASP A 63 -18.49 -10.52 6.06
N TYR A 64 -18.40 -11.22 4.93
CA TYR A 64 -19.42 -11.25 3.89
C TYR A 64 -19.78 -12.68 3.55
N GLU A 65 -21.01 -12.89 3.09
CA GLU A 65 -21.49 -14.17 2.56
C GLU A 65 -22.12 -13.93 1.17
N LYS A 66 -21.86 -14.86 0.24
CA LYS A 66 -22.52 -14.93 -1.07
C LYS A 66 -23.17 -16.31 -1.21
N GLU A 67 -24.42 -16.35 -1.64
CA GLU A 67 -25.06 -17.61 -2.00
C GLU A 67 -24.40 -18.19 -3.25
N VAL A 68 -24.14 -19.48 -3.22
CA VAL A 68 -23.52 -20.22 -4.34
C VAL A 68 -24.33 -21.50 -4.62
N GLY A 69 -24.45 -21.80 -5.89
CA GLY A 69 -25.14 -22.98 -6.37
C GLY A 69 -24.25 -24.23 -6.38
N LYS A 70 -24.66 -25.22 -7.18
CA LYS A 70 -24.01 -26.53 -7.28
C LYS A 70 -23.59 -26.88 -8.72
N ASN A 71 -23.34 -25.89 -9.58
CA ASN A 71 -22.80 -26.13 -10.91
C ASN A 71 -21.27 -26.14 -10.83
N VAL A 72 -20.64 -27.22 -11.29
CA VAL A 72 -19.20 -27.43 -11.19
C VAL A 72 -18.63 -27.76 -12.56
N VAL A 73 -17.56 -27.08 -12.93
CA VAL A 73 -16.72 -27.45 -14.07
C VAL A 73 -15.48 -28.18 -13.57
N ILE A 74 -15.18 -29.34 -14.11
CA ILE A 74 -13.94 -30.10 -13.86
C ILE A 74 -13.10 -30.06 -15.14
N VAL A 75 -11.83 -29.66 -15.00
CA VAL A 75 -10.85 -29.64 -16.09
C VAL A 75 -9.75 -30.66 -15.84
N SER A 76 -9.69 -31.69 -16.66
CA SER A 76 -8.67 -32.73 -16.61
C SER A 76 -8.43 -33.30 -17.99
N ASN A 77 -7.18 -33.65 -18.30
CA ASN A 77 -6.85 -34.35 -19.55
C ASN A 77 -6.93 -35.90 -19.44
N SER A 78 -6.93 -36.40 -18.20
CA SER A 78 -6.99 -37.85 -17.91
C SER A 78 -8.41 -38.36 -17.58
N GLY A 79 -9.36 -37.41 -17.44
CA GLY A 79 -10.69 -37.69 -16.89
C GLY A 79 -10.69 -37.86 -15.37
N ARG A 80 -11.79 -37.52 -14.73
CA ARG A 80 -12.01 -37.69 -13.27
C ARG A 80 -13.43 -38.22 -13.04
N GLU A 81 -13.75 -39.34 -13.73
CA GLU A 81 -15.09 -39.93 -13.70
C GLU A 81 -15.55 -40.28 -12.27
N GLU A 82 -14.65 -40.79 -11.42
CA GLU A 82 -14.95 -41.11 -10.01
C GLU A 82 -15.34 -39.86 -9.25
N LEU A 83 -14.56 -38.77 -9.34
CA LEU A 83 -14.88 -37.48 -8.73
C LEU A 83 -16.19 -36.91 -9.29
N ALA A 84 -16.40 -36.96 -10.59
CA ALA A 84 -17.62 -36.47 -11.23
C ALA A 84 -18.87 -37.20 -10.71
N ASN A 85 -18.79 -38.53 -10.55
CA ASN A 85 -19.87 -39.33 -10.00
C ASN A 85 -20.12 -39.03 -8.52
N LEU A 86 -19.05 -38.94 -7.72
CA LEU A 86 -19.14 -38.60 -6.31
C LEU A 86 -19.77 -37.20 -6.09
N LEU A 87 -19.43 -36.22 -6.93
CA LEU A 87 -20.06 -34.88 -6.89
C LEU A 87 -21.53 -34.94 -7.28
N LYS A 88 -21.91 -35.72 -8.31
CA LYS A 88 -23.33 -35.91 -8.71
C LYS A 88 -24.14 -36.55 -7.59
N GLU A 89 -23.59 -37.53 -6.86
CA GLU A 89 -24.20 -38.15 -5.69
C GLU A 89 -24.44 -37.14 -4.55
N ASN A 90 -23.55 -36.12 -4.44
CA ASN A 90 -23.69 -35.00 -3.50
C ASN A 90 -24.58 -33.84 -4.05
N GLY A 91 -25.24 -34.04 -5.19
CA GLY A 91 -26.22 -33.15 -5.78
C GLY A 91 -25.62 -32.01 -6.61
N TYR A 92 -24.35 -32.09 -7.00
CA TYR A 92 -23.72 -31.16 -7.93
C TYR A 92 -24.05 -31.52 -9.39
N LYS A 93 -24.16 -30.47 -10.24
CA LYS A 93 -24.21 -30.61 -11.69
C LYS A 93 -22.80 -30.43 -12.23
N VAL A 94 -22.29 -31.46 -12.90
CA VAL A 94 -20.87 -31.51 -13.34
C VAL A 94 -20.77 -31.41 -14.83
N ILE A 95 -19.89 -30.54 -15.32
CA ILE A 95 -19.45 -30.42 -16.69
C ILE A 95 -17.95 -30.73 -16.72
N GLU A 96 -17.55 -31.69 -17.56
CA GLU A 96 -16.16 -32.06 -17.72
C GLU A 96 -15.59 -31.43 -18.98
N LEU A 97 -14.42 -30.80 -18.87
CA LEU A 97 -13.67 -30.18 -19.96
C LEU A 97 -12.22 -30.63 -19.93
N THR A 98 -11.55 -30.49 -21.06
CA THR A 98 -10.11 -30.65 -21.18
C THR A 98 -9.41 -29.29 -21.11
N HIS A 99 -8.11 -29.27 -20.82
CA HIS A 99 -7.32 -28.03 -20.82
C HIS A 99 -7.29 -27.31 -22.16
N PHE A 100 -7.46 -28.02 -23.26
CA PHE A 100 -7.46 -27.45 -24.62
C PHE A 100 -8.76 -26.72 -24.93
N GLU A 101 -9.85 -27.08 -24.26
CA GLU A 101 -11.15 -26.44 -24.43
C GLU A 101 -11.27 -25.15 -23.66
N VAL A 102 -10.55 -24.98 -22.52
CA VAL A 102 -10.62 -23.78 -21.69
C VAL A 102 -9.74 -22.67 -22.25
N LYS A 103 -10.33 -21.57 -22.69
CA LYS A 103 -9.63 -20.36 -23.14
C LYS A 103 -9.42 -19.34 -22.05
N PHE A 104 -10.47 -19.04 -21.31
CA PHE A 104 -10.46 -18.00 -20.30
C PHE A 104 -11.51 -18.28 -19.20
N ILE A 105 -11.31 -17.68 -18.02
CA ILE A 105 -12.23 -17.77 -16.89
C ILE A 105 -12.39 -16.36 -16.34
N TYR A 106 -13.61 -15.95 -16.06
CA TYR A 106 -13.92 -14.67 -15.39
C TYR A 106 -15.09 -14.84 -14.43
N GLY A 107 -15.40 -13.78 -13.68
CA GLY A 107 -16.38 -13.82 -12.61
C GLY A 107 -15.78 -14.19 -11.26
N ALA A 108 -16.59 -14.67 -10.34
CA ALA A 108 -16.23 -15.05 -8.98
C ALA A 108 -17.07 -16.26 -8.52
N ALA A 109 -16.74 -16.85 -7.39
CA ALA A 109 -17.48 -17.97 -6.82
C ALA A 109 -19.02 -17.73 -6.88
N GLY A 110 -19.75 -18.70 -7.41
CA GLY A 110 -21.21 -18.63 -7.63
C GLY A 110 -21.64 -17.95 -8.94
N GLU A 111 -20.72 -17.31 -9.66
CA GLU A 111 -20.97 -16.59 -10.93
C GLU A 111 -19.74 -16.65 -11.83
N LEU A 112 -19.08 -17.80 -11.90
CA LEU A 112 -17.96 -18.02 -12.80
C LEU A 112 -18.48 -18.30 -14.19
N SER A 113 -17.81 -17.75 -15.21
CA SER A 113 -18.05 -18.05 -16.61
C SER A 113 -16.76 -18.51 -17.27
N VAL A 114 -16.81 -19.65 -17.92
CA VAL A 114 -15.68 -20.29 -18.58
C VAL A 114 -15.88 -20.19 -20.09
N LEU A 115 -14.98 -19.47 -20.78
CA LEU A 115 -14.95 -19.42 -22.23
C LEU A 115 -14.36 -20.71 -22.77
N VAL A 116 -15.19 -21.48 -23.47
CA VAL A 116 -14.87 -22.82 -24.02
C VAL A 116 -14.74 -22.75 -25.53
N LEU A 117 -13.70 -23.39 -26.07
CA LEU A 117 -13.52 -23.62 -27.50
C LEU A 117 -13.69 -25.11 -27.80
N ARG A 118 -14.70 -25.46 -28.57
CA ARG A 118 -14.93 -26.84 -29.03
C ARG A 118 -15.27 -26.87 -30.54
N ALA A 119 -14.55 -27.63 -31.31
CA ALA A 119 -14.75 -27.78 -32.77
C ALA A 119 -14.80 -26.44 -33.54
N ASN A 120 -14.01 -25.43 -33.14
CA ASN A 120 -13.94 -24.05 -33.61
C ASN A 120 -15.11 -23.14 -33.21
N ASP A 121 -16.05 -23.60 -32.42
CA ASP A 121 -17.09 -22.78 -31.84
C ASP A 121 -16.68 -22.30 -30.45
N GLU A 122 -16.89 -21.03 -30.16
CA GLU A 122 -16.68 -20.43 -28.84
C GLU A 122 -18.05 -20.24 -28.14
N PHE A 123 -18.14 -20.73 -26.92
CA PHE A 123 -19.33 -20.53 -26.06
C PHE A 123 -18.93 -20.42 -24.59
N GLU A 124 -19.83 -19.89 -23.80
CA GLU A 124 -19.62 -19.72 -22.36
C GLU A 124 -20.35 -20.81 -21.57
N VAL A 125 -19.69 -21.27 -20.51
CA VAL A 125 -20.24 -22.23 -19.55
C VAL A 125 -20.22 -21.57 -18.18
N ASP A 126 -21.41 -21.33 -17.63
CA ASP A 126 -21.56 -20.77 -16.29
C ASP A 126 -21.45 -21.87 -15.23
N CYS A 127 -20.72 -21.58 -14.16
CA CYS A 127 -20.56 -22.47 -13.03
C CYS A 127 -20.39 -21.71 -11.70
N ASP A 128 -20.62 -22.42 -10.61
CA ASP A 128 -20.40 -21.89 -9.25
C ASP A 128 -18.97 -22.13 -8.79
N PHE A 129 -18.40 -23.27 -9.20
CA PHE A 129 -17.05 -23.70 -8.87
C PHE A 129 -16.32 -24.26 -10.09
N PHE A 130 -15.03 -24.01 -10.17
CA PHE A 130 -14.13 -24.49 -11.20
C PHE A 130 -12.99 -25.32 -10.57
N LEU A 131 -12.90 -26.59 -10.92
CA LEU A 131 -11.92 -27.55 -10.44
C LEU A 131 -10.96 -27.89 -11.56
N VAL A 132 -9.66 -27.81 -11.33
CA VAL A 132 -8.69 -28.08 -12.39
C VAL A 132 -7.52 -28.90 -11.87
N GLU A 133 -7.04 -29.85 -12.68
CA GLU A 133 -5.78 -30.55 -12.46
C GLU A 133 -4.68 -29.92 -13.31
N ASN A 134 -3.50 -29.70 -12.72
CA ASN A 134 -2.36 -29.06 -13.38
C ASN A 134 -2.73 -27.69 -13.96
N ALA A 135 -3.27 -26.83 -13.12
CA ALA A 135 -3.77 -25.51 -13.47
C ALA A 135 -2.69 -24.64 -14.12
N ARG A 136 -3.09 -23.86 -15.12
CA ARG A 136 -2.30 -22.73 -15.60
C ARG A 136 -2.53 -21.54 -14.68
N ASP A 137 -1.55 -20.66 -14.55
CA ASP A 137 -1.60 -19.52 -13.60
C ASP A 137 -2.89 -18.68 -13.67
N TYR A 138 -3.44 -18.48 -14.88
CA TYR A 138 -4.66 -17.70 -15.04
C TYR A 138 -5.93 -18.40 -14.52
N MET A 139 -5.91 -19.74 -14.40
CA MET A 139 -7.07 -20.55 -14.02
C MET A 139 -7.41 -20.50 -12.52
N LEU A 140 -6.50 -19.97 -11.69
CA LEU A 140 -6.66 -19.93 -10.22
C LEU A 140 -6.78 -18.51 -9.68
N LYS A 141 -6.97 -17.53 -10.54
CA LYS A 141 -6.99 -16.12 -10.12
C LYS A 141 -8.32 -15.65 -9.57
N GLN A 142 -9.42 -16.34 -9.89
CA GLN A 142 -10.76 -16.06 -9.41
C GLN A 142 -11.09 -16.89 -8.17
N SER A 143 -11.93 -16.34 -7.30
CA SER A 143 -12.54 -17.13 -6.22
C SER A 143 -13.40 -18.26 -6.81
N GLY A 144 -13.51 -19.37 -6.09
CA GLY A 144 -14.25 -20.54 -6.57
C GLY A 144 -13.47 -21.45 -7.54
N CYS A 145 -12.22 -21.08 -7.91
CA CYS A 145 -11.32 -21.90 -8.73
C CYS A 145 -10.33 -22.64 -7.82
N TYR A 146 -10.19 -23.95 -8.01
CA TYR A 146 -9.35 -24.80 -7.15
C TYR A 146 -8.48 -25.75 -7.96
N GLU A 147 -7.18 -25.79 -7.60
CA GLU A 147 -6.26 -26.83 -8.04
C GLU A 147 -6.56 -28.11 -7.25
N ILE A 148 -6.83 -29.21 -7.98
CA ILE A 148 -7.21 -30.50 -7.37
C ILE A 148 -6.19 -31.61 -7.62
N SER A 149 -5.03 -31.32 -8.22
CA SER A 149 -3.97 -32.31 -8.45
C SER A 149 -3.53 -32.94 -7.14
N GLY A 150 -3.52 -34.27 -7.12
CA GLY A 150 -3.09 -35.04 -5.94
C GLY A 150 -4.04 -35.02 -4.75
N LEU A 151 -5.19 -34.35 -4.85
CA LEU A 151 -6.23 -34.43 -3.83
C LEU A 151 -7.07 -35.70 -4.03
N LYS A 152 -7.47 -36.32 -2.92
CA LYS A 152 -8.47 -37.39 -2.93
C LYS A 152 -9.85 -36.82 -3.22
N ASP A 153 -10.69 -37.59 -3.90
CA ASP A 153 -12.02 -37.15 -4.33
C ASP A 153 -12.93 -36.74 -3.17
N GLU A 154 -12.87 -37.47 -2.06
CA GLU A 154 -13.63 -37.14 -0.85
C GLU A 154 -13.23 -35.78 -0.28
N LYS A 155 -11.92 -35.45 -0.37
CA LYS A 155 -11.43 -34.16 0.10
C LYS A 155 -11.89 -32.99 -0.77
N VAL A 156 -11.99 -33.20 -2.09
CA VAL A 156 -12.54 -32.20 -3.01
C VAL A 156 -14.01 -31.92 -2.68
N VAL A 157 -14.81 -32.98 -2.47
CA VAL A 157 -16.23 -32.86 -2.07
C VAL A 157 -16.37 -32.15 -0.73
N GLU A 158 -15.52 -32.46 0.26
CA GLU A 158 -15.50 -31.77 1.56
C GLU A 158 -15.26 -30.27 1.40
N ILE A 159 -14.28 -29.88 0.56
CA ILE A 159 -13.97 -28.47 0.27
C ILE A 159 -15.19 -27.74 -0.31
N LEU A 160 -15.86 -28.33 -1.30
CA LEU A 160 -17.03 -27.70 -1.91
C LEU A 160 -18.22 -27.62 -0.95
N ASN A 161 -18.49 -28.70 -0.20
CA ASN A 161 -19.59 -28.73 0.78
C ASN A 161 -19.38 -27.68 1.91
N ALA A 162 -18.14 -27.39 2.29
CA ALA A 162 -17.81 -26.34 3.27
C ALA A 162 -18.08 -24.92 2.73
N LYS A 163 -18.16 -24.76 1.40
CA LYS A 163 -18.42 -23.48 0.72
C LYS A 163 -19.85 -23.32 0.22
N ASN A 164 -20.64 -24.38 0.20
CA ASN A 164 -22.03 -24.41 -0.26
C ASN A 164 -22.98 -24.60 0.95
N PRO A 165 -24.13 -23.92 1.04
CA PRO A 165 -24.69 -22.97 0.06
C PRO A 165 -24.16 -21.53 0.17
N LYS A 166 -23.26 -21.24 1.10
CA LYS A 166 -22.77 -19.89 1.37
C LYS A 166 -21.24 -19.84 1.28
N PHE A 167 -20.76 -19.07 0.33
CA PHE A 167 -19.34 -18.74 0.20
C PHE A 167 -19.02 -17.56 1.13
N ARG A 168 -18.21 -17.81 2.15
CA ARG A 168 -17.79 -16.80 3.12
C ARG A 168 -16.46 -16.20 2.74
N TYR A 169 -16.34 -14.88 2.79
CA TYR A 169 -15.12 -14.14 2.49
C TYR A 169 -15.02 -12.89 3.36
N LYS A 170 -13.81 -12.30 3.41
CA LYS A 170 -13.54 -11.08 4.18
C LYS A 170 -13.05 -9.97 3.28
N SER A 171 -13.45 -8.74 3.57
CA SER A 171 -12.80 -7.56 2.98
C SER A 171 -11.57 -7.22 3.78
N PHE A 172 -10.40 -7.62 3.30
CA PHE A 172 -9.13 -7.44 4.00
C PHE A 172 -8.53 -6.04 3.82
N THR A 173 -8.85 -5.35 2.74
CA THR A 173 -8.19 -4.12 2.34
C THR A 173 -9.15 -2.93 2.43
N GLN A 174 -8.75 -1.90 3.18
CA GLN A 174 -9.39 -0.58 3.14
C GLN A 174 -8.68 0.26 2.07
N TYR A 175 -9.46 0.99 1.24
CA TYR A 175 -8.97 1.84 0.18
C TYR A 175 -9.42 3.28 0.36
N ASP A 176 -8.47 4.21 0.35
CA ASP A 176 -8.71 5.66 0.29
C ASP A 176 -8.24 6.19 -1.07
N SER A 177 -9.20 6.48 -1.94
CA SER A 177 -8.93 6.99 -3.29
C SER A 177 -8.30 8.39 -3.28
N SER A 178 -8.57 9.22 -2.25
CA SER A 178 -8.13 10.62 -2.20
C SER A 178 -6.61 10.79 -2.21
N ILE A 179 -5.89 9.84 -1.61
CA ILE A 179 -4.41 9.81 -1.56
C ILE A 179 -3.79 8.79 -2.51
N CYS A 180 -4.62 8.10 -3.33
CA CYS A 180 -4.13 7.15 -4.31
C CYS A 180 -3.38 7.83 -5.44
N GLN A 181 -2.22 7.25 -5.83
CA GLN A 181 -1.39 7.80 -6.90
C GLN A 181 -1.75 7.28 -8.30
N TYR A 182 -2.76 6.43 -8.40
CA TYR A 182 -3.35 5.98 -9.67
C TYR A 182 -4.66 6.71 -9.97
N HIS A 183 -5.48 6.91 -8.93
CA HIS A 183 -6.84 7.45 -9.03
C HIS A 183 -6.88 8.83 -9.70
N GLU A 184 -7.70 8.96 -10.75
CA GLU A 184 -7.94 10.20 -11.53
C GLU A 184 -6.67 10.90 -12.07
N ARG A 185 -5.59 10.16 -12.29
CA ARG A 185 -4.37 10.72 -12.87
C ARG A 185 -4.42 10.70 -14.39
N ARG A 186 -3.90 11.75 -15.03
CA ARG A 186 -3.84 11.83 -16.51
C ARG A 186 -3.01 10.74 -17.14
N SER A 187 -1.97 10.30 -16.43
CA SER A 187 -1.05 9.26 -16.86
C SER A 187 -0.93 8.17 -15.80
N GLU A 188 -0.65 6.96 -16.21
CA GLU A 188 -0.35 5.87 -15.29
C GLU A 188 1.02 6.08 -14.64
N ILE A 189 1.03 6.43 -13.36
CA ILE A 189 2.25 6.64 -12.57
C ILE A 189 2.39 5.66 -11.40
N CYS A 190 1.33 4.91 -11.13
CA CYS A 190 1.28 3.88 -10.11
C CYS A 190 0.39 2.73 -10.64
N GLY A 191 0.07 1.75 -9.82
CA GLY A 191 -0.66 0.51 -10.16
C GLY A 191 -0.01 -0.68 -9.48
N ARG A 192 1.00 -0.43 -8.61
CA ARG A 192 1.79 -1.46 -7.92
C ARG A 192 0.94 -2.49 -7.17
N CYS A 193 -0.19 -2.06 -6.60
CA CYS A 193 -1.11 -2.97 -5.90
C CYS A 193 -1.72 -4.02 -6.85
N ALA A 194 -2.08 -3.64 -8.06
CA ALA A 194 -2.57 -4.56 -9.08
C ALA A 194 -1.44 -5.46 -9.62
N GLU A 195 -0.22 -4.92 -9.79
CA GLU A 195 0.94 -5.69 -10.26
C GLU A 195 1.36 -6.84 -9.30
N VAL A 196 1.17 -6.65 -7.99
CA VAL A 196 1.54 -7.65 -6.99
C VAL A 196 0.38 -8.52 -6.55
N CYS A 197 -0.84 -8.25 -7.01
CA CYS A 197 -2.00 -9.04 -6.67
C CYS A 197 -1.91 -10.42 -7.36
N PRO A 198 -1.94 -11.53 -6.59
CA PRO A 198 -1.87 -12.87 -7.19
C PRO A 198 -3.18 -13.29 -7.86
N THR A 199 -4.26 -12.55 -7.61
CA THR A 199 -5.60 -12.82 -8.12
C THR A 199 -6.13 -11.65 -8.96
N VAL A 200 -7.38 -11.68 -9.36
CA VAL A 200 -8.09 -10.57 -10.04
C VAL A 200 -8.74 -9.61 -9.04
N ALA A 201 -8.38 -9.69 -7.77
CA ALA A 201 -9.01 -8.86 -6.73
C ALA A 201 -8.77 -7.35 -6.89
N ILE A 202 -7.80 -6.93 -7.69
CA ILE A 202 -7.52 -5.51 -7.97
C ILE A 202 -7.44 -5.31 -9.48
N LEU A 203 -8.42 -4.61 -10.02
CA LEU A 203 -8.51 -4.27 -11.43
C LEU A 203 -8.23 -2.78 -11.65
N LYS A 204 -7.54 -2.46 -12.74
CA LYS A 204 -7.30 -1.10 -13.20
C LYS A 204 -8.29 -0.75 -14.31
N GLU A 205 -9.09 0.27 -14.11
CA GLU A 205 -9.89 0.89 -15.17
C GLU A 205 -9.05 1.98 -15.83
N ASP A 206 -8.39 1.65 -16.92
CA ASP A 206 -7.39 2.53 -17.54
C ASP A 206 -7.99 3.80 -18.17
N GLU A 207 -9.25 3.80 -18.57
CA GLU A 207 -9.92 4.97 -19.14
C GLU A 207 -10.21 6.04 -18.08
N THR A 208 -10.73 5.62 -16.92
CA THR A 208 -11.11 6.48 -15.81
C THR A 208 -10.01 6.67 -14.77
N LYS A 209 -8.97 5.83 -14.82
CA LYS A 209 -7.92 5.72 -13.80
C LYS A 209 -8.49 5.41 -12.41
N HIS A 210 -9.46 4.51 -12.34
CA HIS A 210 -9.98 3.98 -11.08
C HIS A 210 -9.41 2.59 -10.77
N LEU A 211 -9.36 2.26 -9.49
CA LEU A 211 -9.07 0.91 -9.00
C LEU A 211 -10.36 0.29 -8.47
N VAL A 212 -10.69 -0.88 -8.97
CA VAL A 212 -11.82 -1.68 -8.51
C VAL A 212 -11.31 -2.83 -7.67
N PHE A 213 -11.90 -3.03 -6.49
CA PHE A 213 -11.51 -4.06 -5.54
C PHE A 213 -12.60 -5.12 -5.41
N SER A 214 -12.25 -6.37 -5.68
CA SER A 214 -13.11 -7.54 -5.45
C SER A 214 -12.71 -8.21 -4.13
N ALA A 215 -13.52 -8.05 -3.10
CA ALA A 215 -13.25 -8.67 -1.80
C ALA A 215 -13.38 -10.20 -1.86
N ILE A 216 -14.28 -10.73 -2.69
CA ILE A 216 -14.49 -12.18 -2.83
C ILE A 216 -13.30 -12.87 -3.52
N ASP A 217 -12.57 -12.17 -4.41
CA ASP A 217 -11.39 -12.70 -5.09
C ASP A 217 -10.10 -12.45 -4.31
N CYS A 218 -10.17 -11.70 -3.18
CA CYS A 218 -9.02 -11.41 -2.36
C CYS A 218 -8.60 -12.61 -1.51
N THR A 219 -7.33 -13.01 -1.62
CA THR A 219 -6.73 -14.08 -0.79
C THR A 219 -6.20 -13.60 0.55
N ASN A 220 -6.41 -12.35 0.91
CA ASN A 220 -5.94 -11.73 2.15
C ASN A 220 -4.41 -11.78 2.35
N CYS A 221 -3.64 -11.85 1.27
CA CYS A 221 -2.18 -11.97 1.37
C CYS A 221 -1.48 -10.67 1.83
N GLY A 222 -2.07 -9.49 1.60
CA GLY A 222 -1.54 -8.19 2.03
C GLY A 222 -0.46 -7.55 1.13
N ASN A 223 -0.05 -8.20 0.03
CA ASN A 223 0.98 -7.66 -0.86
C ASN A 223 0.69 -6.22 -1.34
N CYS A 224 -0.58 -5.92 -1.64
CA CYS A 224 -1.01 -4.58 -2.10
C CYS A 224 -0.77 -3.48 -1.05
N ILE A 225 -0.89 -3.81 0.25
CA ILE A 225 -0.66 -2.88 1.36
C ILE A 225 0.83 -2.58 1.51
N SER A 226 1.68 -3.62 1.45
CA SER A 226 3.13 -3.45 1.61
C SER A 226 3.74 -2.54 0.55
N VAL A 227 3.27 -2.63 -0.71
CA VAL A 227 3.79 -1.84 -1.84
C VAL A 227 3.11 -0.47 -2.01
N CYS A 228 1.99 -0.19 -1.32
CA CYS A 228 1.28 1.09 -1.46
C CYS A 228 2.16 2.25 -0.97
N PRO A 229 2.57 3.17 -1.87
CA PRO A 229 3.55 4.20 -1.51
C PRO A 229 2.94 5.33 -0.67
N SER A 230 1.68 5.67 -0.88
CA SER A 230 0.99 6.76 -0.19
C SER A 230 0.24 6.33 1.08
N GLY A 231 0.04 5.01 1.28
CA GLY A 231 -0.82 4.51 2.35
C GLY A 231 -2.32 4.55 2.03
N SER A 232 -2.67 4.70 0.74
CA SER A 232 -4.06 4.60 0.25
C SER A 232 -4.70 3.23 0.54
N LEU A 233 -3.88 2.20 0.75
CA LEU A 233 -4.31 0.85 1.14
C LEU A 233 -3.83 0.55 2.55
N ASP A 234 -4.75 0.09 3.40
CA ASP A 234 -4.48 -0.37 4.76
C ASP A 234 -5.25 -1.65 5.06
N SER A 235 -4.84 -2.37 6.10
CA SER A 235 -5.52 -3.60 6.54
C SER A 235 -6.77 -3.27 7.35
N THR A 236 -7.86 -3.98 7.10
CA THR A 236 -9.07 -3.89 7.95
C THR A 236 -8.93 -4.68 9.25
N LEU A 237 -8.18 -5.78 9.23
CA LEU A 237 -7.99 -6.64 10.40
C LEU A 237 -6.87 -6.15 11.33
N MET A 238 -5.88 -5.45 10.79
CA MET A 238 -4.78 -4.86 11.56
C MET A 238 -4.35 -3.53 10.92
N PRO A 239 -5.18 -2.47 11.05
CA PRO A 239 -4.82 -1.14 10.56
C PRO A 239 -3.50 -0.65 11.16
N GLN A 240 -2.82 0.30 10.49
CA GLN A 240 -1.55 0.86 10.98
C GLN A 240 -1.64 1.32 12.44
N SER A 241 -2.75 1.94 12.85
CA SER A 241 -2.96 2.37 14.23
C SER A 241 -3.05 1.21 15.22
N SER A 242 -3.73 0.12 14.84
CA SER A 242 -3.81 -1.11 15.63
C SER A 242 -2.42 -1.76 15.75
N PHE A 243 -1.72 -1.88 14.62
CA PHE A 243 -0.36 -2.40 14.60
C PHE A 243 0.58 -1.63 15.53
N ALA A 244 0.53 -0.29 15.50
CA ALA A 244 1.33 0.58 16.37
C ALA A 244 0.96 0.41 17.86
N ALA A 245 -0.32 0.26 18.19
CA ALA A 245 -0.76 0.03 19.56
C ALA A 245 -0.24 -1.31 20.09
N VAL A 246 -0.36 -2.37 19.30
CA VAL A 246 0.17 -3.70 19.66
C VAL A 246 1.70 -3.67 19.76
N ALA A 247 2.40 -3.00 18.84
CA ALA A 247 3.86 -2.89 18.86
C ALA A 247 4.40 -2.29 20.17
N LYS A 248 3.69 -1.33 20.77
CA LYS A 248 4.07 -0.70 22.06
C LYS A 248 4.13 -1.69 23.21
N LEU A 249 3.33 -2.75 23.18
CA LEU A 249 3.34 -3.81 24.20
C LEU A 249 4.66 -4.61 24.20
N TYR A 250 5.38 -4.61 23.09
CA TYR A 250 6.64 -5.35 22.93
C TYR A 250 7.88 -4.57 23.38
N LYS A 251 7.73 -3.48 24.11
CA LYS A 251 8.85 -2.71 24.66
C LYS A 251 9.83 -3.59 25.45
N GLY A 252 11.12 -3.62 25.04
CA GLY A 252 12.17 -4.43 25.65
C GLY A 252 12.07 -5.93 25.33
N LYS A 253 11.24 -6.31 24.35
CA LYS A 253 11.12 -7.68 23.85
C LYS A 253 11.59 -7.75 22.41
N ILE A 254 11.99 -8.94 21.96
CA ILE A 254 12.34 -9.23 20.57
C ILE A 254 11.10 -9.81 19.89
N PRO A 255 10.46 -9.09 18.97
CA PRO A 255 9.28 -9.59 18.27
C PRO A 255 9.66 -10.70 17.29
N LEU A 256 9.00 -11.86 17.42
CA LEU A 256 8.99 -12.92 16.43
C LEU A 256 7.68 -12.83 15.66
N ILE A 257 7.70 -12.19 14.51
CA ILE A 257 6.51 -12.05 13.66
C ILE A 257 6.17 -13.41 13.05
N VAL A 258 4.91 -13.80 13.22
CA VAL A 258 4.36 -15.05 12.69
C VAL A 258 3.04 -14.79 12.01
N PRO A 259 2.93 -14.96 10.68
CA PRO A 259 1.65 -14.96 9.98
C PRO A 259 0.75 -16.11 10.45
N GLU A 260 -0.55 -15.86 10.55
CA GLU A 260 -1.53 -16.87 11.00
C GLU A 260 -1.58 -18.14 10.13
N GLU A 261 -1.14 -18.06 8.88
CA GLU A 261 -1.02 -19.20 7.97
C GLU A 261 0.14 -20.17 8.31
N MET A 262 1.06 -19.73 9.18
CA MET A 262 2.21 -20.55 9.59
C MET A 262 1.79 -21.55 10.67
N SER A 263 1.96 -22.84 10.41
CA SER A 263 1.77 -23.87 11.43
C SER A 263 2.87 -23.81 12.48
N LEU A 264 2.47 -23.59 13.73
CA LEU A 264 3.35 -23.56 14.90
C LEU A 264 3.30 -24.83 15.73
N ASP A 265 2.37 -25.75 15.47
CA ASP A 265 2.07 -26.90 16.33
C ASP A 265 3.24 -27.87 16.44
N GLU A 266 3.93 -28.13 15.33
CA GLU A 266 5.06 -29.05 15.26
C GLU A 266 6.42 -28.34 15.40
N LEU A 267 6.42 -27.02 15.49
CA LEU A 267 7.64 -26.23 15.58
C LEU A 267 8.20 -26.28 17.01
N ASN A 268 9.29 -27.04 17.16
CA ASN A 268 10.03 -27.15 18.42
C ASN A 268 11.35 -26.38 18.30
N VAL A 269 11.46 -25.26 18.98
CA VAL A 269 12.66 -24.39 19.04
C VAL A 269 12.86 -23.90 20.47
N SER A 270 14.08 -23.50 20.82
CA SER A 270 14.34 -22.88 22.12
C SER A 270 14.18 -21.37 22.01
N LEU A 271 13.08 -20.81 22.54
CA LEU A 271 12.84 -19.37 22.54
C LEU A 271 13.53 -18.72 23.75
N PRO A 272 14.46 -17.78 23.53
CA PRO A 272 15.00 -16.94 24.60
C PRO A 272 13.89 -16.22 25.38
N GLU A 273 14.15 -15.92 26.65
CA GLU A 273 13.19 -15.33 27.59
C GLU A 273 12.50 -14.05 27.09
N ASN A 274 13.23 -13.24 26.33
CA ASN A 274 12.79 -11.96 25.80
C ASN A 274 12.21 -12.03 24.38
N VAL A 275 12.16 -13.22 23.75
CA VAL A 275 11.56 -13.39 22.41
C VAL A 275 10.08 -13.73 22.55
N LEU A 276 9.21 -12.91 21.97
CA LEU A 276 7.77 -13.10 22.00
C LEU A 276 7.18 -13.18 20.59
N PRO A 277 6.29 -14.14 20.30
CA PRO A 277 5.59 -14.19 19.04
C PRO A 277 4.69 -12.95 18.87
N PHE A 278 4.71 -12.37 17.66
CA PHE A 278 3.87 -11.28 17.22
C PHE A 278 3.03 -11.81 16.05
N ALA A 279 1.80 -12.20 16.35
CA ALA A 279 0.92 -12.76 15.32
C ALA A 279 0.35 -11.68 14.41
N ILE A 280 0.34 -11.95 13.11
CA ILE A 280 -0.21 -11.06 12.08
C ILE A 280 -1.21 -11.80 11.20
N SER A 281 -2.26 -11.07 10.76
CA SER A 281 -3.40 -11.63 10.03
C SER A 281 -3.12 -11.98 8.57
N ALA A 282 -2.02 -11.47 8.00
CA ALA A 282 -1.66 -11.70 6.60
C ALA A 282 -0.14 -11.82 6.43
N ALA A 283 0.29 -12.66 5.46
CA ALA A 283 1.70 -12.98 5.28
C ALA A 283 2.55 -11.79 4.81
N HIS A 284 2.00 -10.91 3.96
CA HIS A 284 2.79 -9.97 3.16
C HIS A 284 2.33 -8.52 3.24
N PHE A 285 1.63 -8.09 4.32
CA PHE A 285 1.19 -6.69 4.42
C PHE A 285 2.22 -5.72 5.02
N LEU A 286 3.29 -6.25 5.58
CA LEU A 286 4.29 -5.46 6.27
C LEU A 286 5.09 -4.58 5.31
N SER A 287 5.06 -3.28 5.55
CA SER A 287 5.84 -2.27 4.83
C SER A 287 7.00 -1.77 5.69
N GLN A 288 7.86 -0.91 5.12
CA GLN A 288 8.93 -0.25 5.87
C GLN A 288 8.42 0.51 7.11
N THR A 289 7.20 1.05 7.06
CA THR A 289 6.59 1.76 8.19
C THR A 289 6.23 0.79 9.31
N HIS A 290 5.59 -0.35 9.00
CA HIS A 290 5.27 -1.38 9.99
C HIS A 290 6.53 -1.92 10.68
N PHE A 291 7.54 -2.32 9.91
CA PHE A 291 8.79 -2.81 10.49
C PHE A 291 9.48 -1.77 11.35
N LEU A 292 9.59 -0.50 10.90
CA LEU A 292 10.26 0.55 11.67
C LEU A 292 9.48 0.89 12.95
N THR A 293 8.14 0.89 12.89
CA THR A 293 7.29 1.03 14.09
C THR A 293 7.64 -0.06 15.11
N LEU A 294 7.64 -1.33 14.70
CA LEU A 294 7.91 -2.44 15.62
C LEU A 294 9.34 -2.44 16.15
N LEU A 295 10.33 -2.16 15.29
CA LEU A 295 11.74 -2.01 15.66
C LEU A 295 11.94 -0.96 16.75
N GLN A 296 11.33 0.21 16.58
CA GLN A 296 11.49 1.32 17.53
C GLN A 296 10.64 1.16 18.79
N GLU A 297 9.39 0.70 18.69
CA GLU A 297 8.58 0.48 19.88
C GLU A 297 9.18 -0.63 20.77
N SER A 298 9.72 -1.69 20.18
CA SER A 298 10.37 -2.76 20.92
C SER A 298 11.80 -2.40 21.40
N GLY A 299 12.52 -1.57 20.65
CA GLY A 299 13.95 -1.31 20.86
C GLY A 299 14.84 -2.50 20.53
N ALA A 300 14.41 -3.37 19.63
CA ALA A 300 15.05 -4.63 19.31
C ALA A 300 15.08 -4.90 17.81
N SER A 301 15.94 -5.79 17.35
CA SER A 301 15.78 -6.43 16.06
C SER A 301 14.51 -7.28 16.02
N VAL A 302 13.95 -7.45 14.82
CA VAL A 302 12.72 -8.20 14.57
C VAL A 302 13.05 -9.48 13.81
N ILE A 303 12.39 -10.58 14.16
CA ILE A 303 12.45 -11.83 13.42
C ILE A 303 11.14 -12.00 12.66
N LEU A 304 11.19 -12.21 11.35
CA LEU A 304 10.05 -12.58 10.54
C LEU A 304 10.17 -14.06 10.16
N TYR A 305 9.25 -14.88 10.67
CA TYR A 305 9.15 -16.29 10.33
C TYR A 305 8.05 -16.50 9.30
N SER A 306 8.41 -16.58 8.02
CA SER A 306 7.47 -16.77 6.91
C SER A 306 8.11 -17.55 5.77
N LYS A 307 7.32 -18.35 5.05
CA LYS A 307 7.79 -19.21 3.92
C LYS A 307 8.42 -18.40 2.79
N SER A 308 7.93 -17.20 2.55
CA SER A 308 8.38 -16.32 1.48
C SER A 308 8.22 -14.86 1.87
N LEU A 309 8.83 -13.97 1.10
CA LEU A 309 8.67 -12.52 1.22
C LEU A 309 7.96 -11.97 0.00
N GLY A 310 6.99 -11.10 0.22
CA GLY A 310 6.42 -10.26 -0.82
C GLY A 310 7.44 -9.25 -1.36
N LYS A 311 7.17 -8.67 -2.55
CA LYS A 311 8.08 -7.67 -3.16
C LYS A 311 8.27 -6.44 -2.26
N GLY A 312 7.17 -5.95 -1.63
CA GLY A 312 7.23 -4.82 -0.71
C GLY A 312 8.04 -5.11 0.55
N GLU A 313 7.90 -6.32 1.12
CA GLU A 313 8.66 -6.74 2.31
C GLU A 313 10.16 -6.87 2.03
N LYS A 314 10.54 -7.43 0.86
CA LYS A 314 11.95 -7.49 0.44
C LYS A 314 12.59 -6.12 0.40
N ASP A 315 11.90 -5.15 -0.19
CA ASP A 315 12.39 -3.77 -0.24
C ASP A 315 12.46 -3.14 1.15
N ALA A 316 11.40 -3.33 1.97
CA ALA A 316 11.34 -2.81 3.33
C ALA A 316 12.48 -3.33 4.20
N ILE A 317 12.70 -4.64 4.21
CA ILE A 317 13.79 -5.29 4.96
C ILE A 317 15.16 -4.80 4.46
N SER A 318 15.35 -4.72 3.14
CA SER A 318 16.60 -4.23 2.56
C SER A 318 16.91 -2.79 2.97
N ILE A 319 15.93 -1.89 2.92
CA ILE A 319 16.08 -0.48 3.30
C ILE A 319 16.42 -0.38 4.79
N LEU A 320 15.67 -1.06 5.65
CA LEU A 320 15.85 -0.97 7.10
C LEU A 320 17.16 -1.60 7.56
N ASN A 321 17.57 -2.72 6.97
CA ASN A 321 18.87 -3.32 7.30
C ASN A 321 20.02 -2.41 6.89
N GLN A 322 19.95 -1.70 5.76
CA GLN A 322 20.94 -0.68 5.41
C GLN A 322 20.98 0.48 6.43
N ILE A 323 19.81 0.99 6.85
CA ILE A 323 19.71 2.09 7.83
C ILE A 323 20.31 1.67 9.18
N TYR A 324 19.93 0.49 9.69
CA TYR A 324 20.39 0.00 10.99
C TYR A 324 21.87 -0.36 10.98
N GLU A 325 22.39 -0.90 9.86
CA GLU A 325 23.83 -1.14 9.70
C GLU A 325 24.63 0.18 9.72
N LEU A 326 24.14 1.24 9.08
CA LEU A 326 24.81 2.54 9.10
C LEU A 326 24.83 3.16 10.49
N LYS A 327 23.72 3.14 11.21
CA LYS A 327 23.57 3.80 12.52
C LYS A 327 24.08 2.97 13.68
N PHE A 328 23.65 1.71 13.75
CA PHE A 328 23.82 0.87 14.95
C PHE A 328 24.83 -0.26 14.75
N LYS A 329 25.28 -0.51 13.50
CA LYS A 329 26.11 -1.69 13.13
C LYS A 329 25.39 -3.02 13.40
N GLU A 330 24.07 -3.03 13.23
CA GLU A 330 23.18 -4.13 13.55
C GLU A 330 22.23 -4.46 12.41
N THR A 331 21.76 -5.70 12.39
CA THR A 331 20.67 -6.12 11.48
C THR A 331 19.32 -5.80 12.11
N ALA A 332 18.48 -5.04 11.39
CA ALA A 332 17.14 -4.67 11.85
C ALA A 332 16.18 -5.85 11.81
N VAL A 333 16.05 -6.51 10.67
CA VAL A 333 15.08 -7.58 10.42
C VAL A 333 15.78 -8.84 9.95
N HIS A 334 15.55 -9.94 10.67
CA HIS A 334 16.00 -11.28 10.31
C HIS A 334 14.84 -12.07 9.71
N HIS A 335 14.93 -12.48 8.45
CA HIS A 335 13.96 -13.37 7.83
C HIS A 335 14.39 -14.82 7.99
N ALA A 336 13.45 -15.68 8.36
CA ALA A 336 13.62 -17.12 8.47
C ALA A 336 12.46 -17.84 7.78
N LYS A 337 12.75 -18.71 6.81
CA LYS A 337 11.73 -19.47 6.05
C LYS A 337 11.46 -20.87 6.60
N ASP A 338 12.39 -21.37 7.39
CA ASP A 338 12.33 -22.70 7.99
C ASP A 338 12.90 -22.70 9.43
N LYS A 339 12.81 -23.85 10.09
CA LYS A 339 13.29 -24.03 11.46
C LYS A 339 14.78 -23.73 11.62
N ALA A 340 15.61 -24.15 10.68
CA ALA A 340 17.06 -23.98 10.79
C ALA A 340 17.44 -22.48 10.70
N GLU A 341 16.83 -21.75 9.76
CA GLU A 341 17.01 -20.31 9.65
C GLU A 341 16.45 -19.56 10.88
N LEU A 342 15.31 -20.04 11.43
CA LEU A 342 14.75 -19.47 12.67
C LEU A 342 15.69 -19.64 13.86
N GLU A 343 16.30 -20.80 14.04
CA GLU A 343 17.27 -21.03 15.11
C GLU A 343 18.51 -20.12 14.98
N ILE A 344 18.93 -19.81 13.76
CA ILE A 344 20.01 -18.85 13.49
C ILE A 344 19.56 -17.43 13.83
N ALA A 345 18.36 -17.04 13.40
CA ALA A 345 17.79 -15.72 13.68
C ALA A 345 17.60 -15.46 15.18
N LEU A 346 17.11 -16.47 15.93
CA LEU A 346 16.96 -16.41 17.39
C LEU A 346 18.28 -16.16 18.14
N LYS A 347 19.40 -16.65 17.59
CA LYS A 347 20.74 -16.41 18.18
C LYS A 347 21.29 -15.03 17.86
N LYS A 348 20.87 -14.43 16.72
CA LYS A 348 21.39 -13.14 16.24
C LYS A 348 20.55 -11.95 16.72
N ALA A 349 19.25 -12.16 16.89
CA ALA A 349 18.33 -11.09 17.29
C ALA A 349 18.61 -10.62 18.73
N LYS A 350 18.58 -9.32 18.94
CA LYS A 350 18.91 -8.70 20.24
C LYS A 350 18.22 -7.34 20.41
N LEU A 351 18.27 -6.82 21.62
CA LEU A 351 17.95 -5.43 21.91
C LEU A 351 19.02 -4.54 21.26
N ILE A 352 18.62 -3.39 20.73
CA ILE A 352 19.50 -2.45 20.04
C ILE A 352 19.50 -1.14 20.81
N ASP A 353 20.60 -0.83 21.48
CA ASP A 353 20.73 0.36 22.29
C ASP A 353 20.52 1.64 21.46
N GLY A 354 19.74 2.56 22.01
CA GLY A 354 19.42 3.84 21.34
C GLY A 354 18.45 3.75 20.17
N SER A 355 17.92 2.54 19.84
CA SER A 355 16.92 2.41 18.76
C SER A 355 15.49 2.64 19.22
N GLN A 356 15.22 2.55 20.53
CA GLN A 356 13.87 2.69 21.07
C GLN A 356 13.33 4.12 20.90
N HIS A 357 12.16 4.22 20.27
CA HIS A 357 11.46 5.50 20.07
C HIS A 357 9.97 5.26 19.87
N SER A 358 9.15 6.11 20.47
CA SER A 358 7.70 6.05 20.36
C SER A 358 7.16 7.39 19.87
N ILE A 359 6.26 7.34 18.90
CA ILE A 359 5.54 8.53 18.42
C ILE A 359 4.03 8.30 18.49
N ASN A 360 3.27 9.40 18.47
CA ASN A 360 1.85 9.31 18.22
C ASN A 360 1.60 9.27 16.70
N GLU A 361 1.20 8.10 16.19
CA GLU A 361 0.92 7.89 14.76
C GLU A 361 -0.50 8.25 14.34
N TYR A 362 -1.37 8.64 15.29
CA TYR A 362 -2.78 8.92 15.01
C TYR A 362 -2.92 9.99 13.92
N ALA A 363 -3.72 9.67 12.90
CA ALA A 363 -4.01 10.52 11.75
C ALA A 363 -2.79 10.94 10.90
N LEU A 364 -1.60 10.37 11.10
CA LEU A 364 -0.45 10.65 10.26
C LEU A 364 -0.46 9.77 9.01
N PRO A 365 -0.14 10.33 7.82
CA PRO A 365 0.06 9.55 6.61
C PRO A 365 1.25 8.57 6.73
N LYS A 366 1.17 7.42 6.06
CA LYS A 366 2.19 6.36 6.08
C LYS A 366 3.62 6.88 5.90
N ARG A 367 3.85 7.78 4.93
CA ARG A 367 5.19 8.35 4.64
C ARG A 367 5.66 9.29 5.74
N GLU A 368 4.77 10.03 6.35
CA GLU A 368 5.11 10.92 7.44
C GLU A 368 5.45 10.16 8.73
N ILE A 369 4.74 9.06 9.02
CA ILE A 369 5.10 8.15 10.12
C ILE A 369 6.54 7.65 9.93
N PHE A 370 6.84 7.13 8.74
CA PHE A 370 8.18 6.63 8.45
C PHE A 370 9.25 7.73 8.54
N ALA A 371 8.97 8.92 8.00
CA ALA A 371 9.88 10.06 8.03
C ALA A 371 10.21 10.50 9.46
N LYS A 372 9.20 10.68 10.33
CA LYS A 372 9.40 11.07 11.74
C LYS A 372 10.19 10.03 12.53
N ARG A 373 9.91 8.75 12.30
CA ARG A 373 10.65 7.66 12.95
C ARG A 373 12.08 7.59 12.46
N LEU A 374 12.32 7.84 11.18
CA LEU A 374 13.66 7.84 10.59
C LEU A 374 14.47 9.08 11.00
N GLU A 375 13.83 10.24 11.11
CA GLU A 375 14.44 11.47 11.61
C GLU A 375 15.07 11.27 13.00
N PHE A 376 14.40 10.55 13.90
CA PHE A 376 14.96 10.16 15.20
C PHE A 376 16.26 9.34 15.06
N ILE A 377 16.31 8.37 14.14
CA ILE A 377 17.52 7.55 13.90
C ILE A 377 18.67 8.41 13.40
N VAL A 378 18.40 9.30 12.45
CA VAL A 378 19.41 10.17 11.83
C VAL A 378 19.92 11.19 12.85
N GLY A 379 19.02 11.87 13.58
CA GLY A 379 19.36 12.95 14.50
C GLY A 379 20.12 14.06 13.77
N GLU A 380 21.20 14.54 14.35
CA GLU A 380 22.05 15.61 13.82
C GLU A 380 23.18 15.11 12.89
N SER A 381 23.19 13.82 12.56
CA SER A 381 24.31 13.19 11.85
C SER A 381 23.97 12.99 10.37
N ASP A 382 24.98 13.10 9.49
CA ASP A 382 24.91 12.57 8.14
C ASP A 382 25.38 11.10 8.17
N LEU A 383 24.43 10.18 7.99
CA LEU A 383 24.70 8.73 7.95
C LEU A 383 25.00 8.22 6.53
N GLY A 384 24.94 9.12 5.52
CA GLY A 384 25.12 8.77 4.13
C GLY A 384 23.81 8.46 3.39
N VAL A 385 23.86 7.51 2.48
CA VAL A 385 22.74 7.23 1.55
C VAL A 385 22.44 5.74 1.53
N VAL A 386 21.16 5.39 1.57
CA VAL A 386 20.67 4.02 1.34
C VAL A 386 19.98 3.89 -0.01
N LYS A 387 20.06 2.70 -0.59
CA LYS A 387 19.36 2.39 -1.84
C LYS A 387 17.90 2.08 -1.53
N SER A 388 17.00 2.68 -2.30
CA SER A 388 15.59 2.31 -2.29
C SER A 388 15.34 1.06 -3.14
N GLY A 389 14.16 0.43 -2.94
CA GLY A 389 13.79 -0.76 -3.70
C GLY A 389 13.07 -0.45 -5.02
N GLU A 390 12.58 -1.51 -5.65
CA GLU A 390 11.76 -1.41 -6.85
C GLU A 390 10.33 -0.96 -6.51
N MET A 391 9.72 -1.53 -5.47
CA MET A 391 8.37 -1.22 -5.03
C MET A 391 8.34 -0.05 -4.05
N ILE A 392 9.31 0.03 -3.13
CA ILE A 392 9.43 1.11 -2.15
C ILE A 392 10.49 2.09 -2.64
N ARG A 393 10.05 3.18 -3.27
CA ARG A 393 10.92 4.17 -3.90
C ARG A 393 11.06 5.42 -3.05
N TYR A 394 12.27 5.99 -3.09
CA TYR A 394 12.60 7.32 -2.63
C TYR A 394 13.32 8.05 -3.75
N GLY A 395 13.28 9.39 -3.71
CA GLY A 395 13.92 10.19 -4.74
C GLY A 395 13.99 11.66 -4.34
N GLU A 396 14.78 12.39 -5.09
CA GLU A 396 15.04 13.81 -4.92
C GLU A 396 14.52 14.59 -6.13
N VAL A 397 13.70 15.59 -5.86
CA VAL A 397 13.19 16.51 -6.88
C VAL A 397 14.14 17.69 -7.01
N LYS A 398 14.49 18.03 -8.25
CA LYS A 398 15.27 19.23 -8.58
C LYS A 398 14.44 20.15 -9.47
N ILE A 399 14.50 21.45 -9.21
CA ILE A 399 13.83 22.48 -10.01
C ILE A 399 14.90 23.46 -10.53
N ASN A 400 14.90 23.68 -11.84
CA ASN A 400 15.67 24.78 -12.42
C ASN A 400 14.95 26.10 -12.12
N ALA A 401 15.48 26.85 -11.15
CA ALA A 401 14.89 28.09 -10.68
C ALA A 401 14.82 29.18 -11.76
N GLU A 402 15.70 29.14 -12.78
CA GLU A 402 15.70 30.14 -13.87
C GLU A 402 14.49 29.96 -14.79
N THR A 403 14.11 28.72 -15.08
CA THR A 403 12.99 28.40 -15.97
C THR A 403 11.65 28.19 -15.27
N CYS A 404 11.66 28.07 -13.95
CA CYS A 404 10.45 27.90 -13.15
C CYS A 404 9.65 29.21 -13.08
N THR A 405 8.39 29.16 -13.53
CA THR A 405 7.45 30.30 -13.47
C THR A 405 6.59 30.30 -12.20
N LEU A 406 6.84 29.43 -11.25
CA LEU A 406 6.02 29.19 -10.05
C LEU A 406 4.51 29.01 -10.33
N CYS A 407 4.17 28.32 -11.40
CA CYS A 407 2.77 28.03 -11.74
C CYS A 407 2.08 27.07 -10.76
N LEU A 408 2.84 26.46 -9.85
CA LEU A 408 2.41 25.54 -8.79
C LEU A 408 1.73 24.25 -9.28
N SER A 409 1.78 23.92 -10.57
CA SER A 409 1.20 22.67 -11.09
C SER A 409 1.81 21.43 -10.46
N CYS A 410 3.12 21.43 -10.18
CA CYS A 410 3.82 20.34 -9.51
C CYS A 410 3.41 20.18 -8.03
N VAL A 411 3.08 21.30 -7.36
CA VAL A 411 2.55 21.32 -5.99
C VAL A 411 1.15 20.71 -5.96
N GLY A 412 0.24 21.18 -6.84
CA GLY A 412 -1.11 20.64 -6.97
C GLY A 412 -1.16 19.17 -7.39
N ALA A 413 -0.11 18.69 -8.07
CA ALA A 413 0.04 17.29 -8.47
C ALA A 413 0.49 16.37 -7.32
N CYS A 414 1.10 16.91 -6.24
CA CYS A 414 1.69 16.13 -5.16
C CYS A 414 0.69 15.82 -4.06
N ASN A 415 0.04 14.66 -4.11
CA ASN A 415 -0.96 14.24 -3.13
C ASN A 415 -0.41 13.70 -1.80
N VAL A 416 0.92 13.63 -1.65
CA VAL A 416 1.60 13.30 -0.37
C VAL A 416 2.27 14.53 0.24
N SER A 417 2.01 15.71 -0.30
CA SER A 417 2.54 16.99 0.18
C SER A 417 4.08 17.06 0.29
N ALA A 418 4.80 16.26 -0.49
CA ALA A 418 6.26 16.38 -0.56
C ALA A 418 6.70 17.70 -1.19
N LEU A 419 5.92 18.25 -2.13
CA LEU A 419 6.05 19.59 -2.69
C LEU A 419 4.93 20.46 -2.14
N VAL A 420 5.26 21.61 -1.57
CA VAL A 420 4.32 22.59 -1.02
C VAL A 420 4.70 24.00 -1.47
N ALA A 421 3.72 24.91 -1.48
CA ALA A 421 3.95 26.33 -1.75
C ALA A 421 4.01 27.11 -0.46
N ASP A 422 5.03 27.93 -0.27
CA ASP A 422 5.05 28.96 0.77
C ASP A 422 4.63 30.30 0.19
N LYS A 423 3.48 30.79 0.64
CA LYS A 423 2.93 32.09 0.20
C LYS A 423 3.68 33.29 0.76
N LYS A 424 4.41 33.14 1.85
CA LYS A 424 5.13 34.26 2.49
C LYS A 424 6.42 34.57 1.71
N THR A 425 7.13 33.54 1.31
CA THR A 425 8.38 33.66 0.56
C THR A 425 8.15 33.57 -0.96
N ASN A 426 6.91 33.29 -1.38
CA ASN A 426 6.57 33.01 -2.78
C ASN A 426 7.49 31.96 -3.38
N SER A 427 7.56 30.80 -2.73
CA SER A 427 8.49 29.72 -3.09
C SER A 427 7.82 28.35 -3.15
N ILE A 428 8.51 27.41 -3.79
CA ILE A 428 8.21 25.98 -3.77
C ILE A 428 9.20 25.32 -2.83
N LEU A 429 8.65 24.62 -1.83
CA LEU A 429 9.42 23.86 -0.86
C LEU A 429 9.27 22.35 -1.12
N PHE A 430 10.29 21.58 -0.78
CA PHE A 430 10.32 20.14 -0.96
C PHE A 430 10.85 19.42 0.29
N ASN A 431 10.18 18.33 0.67
CA ASN A 431 10.65 17.41 1.70
C ASN A 431 10.90 16.02 1.09
N PRO A 432 12.17 15.58 0.94
CA PRO A 432 12.52 14.29 0.33
C PRO A 432 11.98 13.08 1.09
N SER A 433 11.92 13.13 2.43
CA SER A 433 11.56 11.98 3.26
C SER A 433 10.12 11.49 3.05
N VAL A 434 9.20 12.39 2.68
CA VAL A 434 7.79 12.05 2.40
C VAL A 434 7.53 11.79 0.92
N CYS A 435 8.50 12.06 0.04
CA CYS A 435 8.36 11.83 -1.41
C CYS A 435 8.25 10.33 -1.72
N THR A 436 7.28 9.97 -2.57
CA THR A 436 7.06 8.59 -3.03
C THR A 436 7.75 8.27 -4.35
N ALA A 437 8.49 9.24 -4.90
CA ALA A 437 9.16 9.15 -6.19
C ALA A 437 8.23 8.65 -7.32
N CYS A 438 7.02 9.21 -7.41
CA CYS A 438 6.02 8.82 -8.41
C CYS A 438 6.21 9.49 -9.78
N GLY A 439 6.91 10.64 -9.85
CA GLY A 439 7.19 11.36 -11.09
C GLY A 439 6.05 12.25 -11.62
N TYR A 440 4.89 12.30 -10.93
CA TYR A 440 3.76 13.07 -11.45
C TYR A 440 4.01 14.58 -11.48
N CYS A 441 4.89 15.10 -10.63
CA CYS A 441 5.32 16.49 -10.66
C CYS A 441 6.06 16.86 -11.97
N GLU A 442 6.88 15.94 -12.53
CA GLU A 442 7.54 16.15 -13.83
C GLU A 442 6.51 16.20 -14.96
N LEU A 443 5.58 15.23 -14.99
CA LEU A 443 4.52 15.17 -16.01
C LEU A 443 3.54 16.35 -15.93
N SER A 444 3.38 16.95 -14.76
CA SER A 444 2.47 18.07 -14.52
C SER A 444 3.14 19.44 -14.74
N CYS A 445 4.45 19.49 -14.95
CA CYS A 445 5.16 20.75 -15.16
C CYS A 445 4.82 21.32 -16.55
N ALA A 446 4.35 22.57 -16.56
CA ALA A 446 4.08 23.30 -17.81
C ALA A 446 5.36 23.71 -18.54
N GLU A 447 6.48 23.78 -17.81
CA GLU A 447 7.77 24.22 -18.31
C GLU A 447 8.66 23.02 -18.65
N LYS A 448 9.07 22.90 -19.90
CA LYS A 448 9.93 21.79 -20.34
C LYS A 448 11.28 21.82 -19.62
N ASN A 449 11.77 20.67 -19.18
CA ASN A 449 13.10 20.49 -18.57
C ASN A 449 13.34 21.35 -17.32
N THR A 450 12.27 21.79 -16.65
CA THR A 450 12.37 22.64 -15.46
C THR A 450 12.41 21.82 -14.17
N ILE A 451 11.68 20.71 -14.12
CA ILE A 451 11.65 19.81 -12.96
C ILE A 451 12.16 18.43 -13.37
N SER A 452 12.93 17.81 -12.49
CA SER A 452 13.44 16.45 -12.67
C SER A 452 13.38 15.68 -11.36
N LEU A 453 13.24 14.35 -11.44
CA LEU A 453 13.22 13.44 -10.31
C LEU A 453 14.34 12.41 -10.44
N GLU A 454 15.24 12.38 -9.47
CA GLU A 454 16.23 11.32 -9.32
C GLU A 454 15.68 10.24 -8.38
N ILE A 455 15.54 8.99 -8.86
CA ILE A 455 14.98 7.87 -8.10
C ILE A 455 16.09 6.92 -7.65
N GLY A 456 15.86 6.19 -6.56
CA GLY A 456 16.68 5.05 -6.17
C GLY A 456 17.52 5.27 -4.91
N LYS A 457 17.45 6.45 -4.30
CA LYS A 457 18.26 6.81 -3.12
C LYS A 457 17.44 7.53 -2.06
N LEU A 458 17.77 7.29 -0.79
CA LEU A 458 17.30 8.04 0.37
C LEU A 458 18.52 8.54 1.13
N ALA A 459 18.72 9.84 1.18
CA ALA A 459 19.78 10.47 1.96
C ALA A 459 19.39 10.52 3.44
N LEU A 460 20.27 10.06 4.33
CA LEU A 460 20.07 10.00 5.77
C LEU A 460 20.82 11.15 6.45
N LYS A 461 20.34 12.35 6.24
CA LYS A 461 20.89 13.59 6.81
C LYS A 461 19.75 14.52 7.27
N PRO A 462 19.98 15.43 8.24
CA PRO A 462 18.91 16.27 8.83
C PRO A 462 18.08 17.02 7.78
N GLU A 463 18.71 17.53 6.73
CA GLU A 463 18.05 18.32 5.69
C GLU A 463 17.02 17.50 4.89
N SER A 464 17.12 16.17 4.93
CA SER A 464 16.18 15.29 4.22
C SER A 464 14.80 15.20 4.90
N PHE A 465 14.65 15.67 6.14
CA PHE A 465 13.42 15.60 6.93
C PHE A 465 12.69 16.94 7.06
N VAL A 466 13.24 17.99 6.50
CA VAL A 466 12.66 19.32 6.52
C VAL A 466 12.31 19.81 5.13
N TYR A 467 11.41 20.77 5.06
CA TYR A 467 11.11 21.44 3.80
C TYR A 467 12.22 22.44 3.44
N SER A 468 12.86 22.23 2.29
CA SER A 468 13.86 23.14 1.72
C SER A 468 13.34 23.81 0.46
N GLU A 469 13.75 25.05 0.24
CA GLU A 469 13.38 25.81 -0.95
C GLU A 469 14.03 25.24 -2.21
N LEU A 470 13.23 25.00 -3.25
CA LEU A 470 13.70 24.59 -4.56
C LEU A 470 13.67 25.73 -5.61
N ALA A 471 12.70 26.63 -5.49
CA ALA A 471 12.56 27.78 -6.38
C ALA A 471 11.74 28.88 -5.71
N HIS A 472 12.08 30.12 -6.00
CA HIS A 472 11.30 31.29 -5.62
C HIS A 472 11.25 32.30 -6.79
N ASP A 473 10.32 33.22 -6.73
CA ASP A 473 10.24 34.36 -7.65
C ASP A 473 9.59 35.56 -6.97
N GLU A 474 9.95 36.75 -7.42
CA GLU A 474 9.33 37.99 -6.99
C GLU A 474 7.93 38.14 -7.60
N LEU A 475 7.06 38.86 -6.91
CA LEU A 475 5.77 39.25 -7.45
C LEU A 475 5.92 40.47 -8.36
N PHE A 476 5.20 40.46 -9.47
CA PHE A 476 5.16 41.57 -10.42
C PHE A 476 4.10 42.60 -10.00
N ALA A 477 4.53 43.86 -9.85
CA ALA A 477 3.63 44.95 -9.52
C ALA A 477 2.93 45.46 -10.80
N CYS A 478 1.62 45.60 -10.74
CA CYS A 478 0.79 46.13 -11.81
C CYS A 478 1.28 47.54 -12.25
N VAL A 479 1.58 47.73 -13.53
CA VAL A 479 2.07 49.03 -14.06
C VAL A 479 1.05 50.16 -13.91
N GLU A 480 -0.23 49.90 -13.65
CA GLU A 480 -1.28 50.91 -13.44
C GLU A 480 -1.51 51.26 -11.96
N CYS A 481 -1.61 50.29 -11.07
CA CYS A 481 -2.03 50.51 -9.69
C CYS A 481 -1.00 50.06 -8.64
N GLY A 482 0.12 49.46 -9.04
CA GLY A 482 1.17 49.01 -8.13
C GLY A 482 0.85 47.73 -7.35
N LYS A 483 -0.36 47.13 -7.51
CA LYS A 483 -0.76 45.90 -6.82
C LYS A 483 0.05 44.73 -7.36
N GLU A 484 0.69 43.97 -6.49
CA GLU A 484 1.30 42.68 -6.80
C GLU A 484 0.24 41.66 -7.19
N PHE A 485 0.43 40.88 -8.28
CA PHE A 485 -0.66 40.00 -8.78
C PHE A 485 -0.23 38.66 -9.36
N ALA A 486 1.02 38.51 -9.83
CA ALA A 486 1.54 37.29 -10.40
C ALA A 486 3.08 37.24 -10.25
N THR A 487 3.70 36.09 -10.50
CA THR A 487 5.15 35.98 -10.47
C THR A 487 5.79 36.72 -11.66
N LYS A 488 6.93 37.34 -11.43
CA LYS A 488 7.64 38.16 -12.43
C LYS A 488 7.95 37.37 -13.69
N LYS A 489 8.52 36.15 -13.52
CA LYS A 489 8.85 35.26 -14.64
C LYS A 489 7.62 34.82 -15.44
N ALA A 490 6.47 34.58 -14.77
CA ALA A 490 5.24 34.25 -15.48
C ALA A 490 4.73 35.41 -16.32
N VAL A 491 4.72 36.64 -15.78
CA VAL A 491 4.29 37.83 -16.50
C VAL A 491 5.20 38.09 -17.70
N GLU A 492 6.53 38.08 -17.51
CA GLU A 492 7.53 38.31 -18.56
C GLU A 492 7.43 37.24 -19.66
N LYS A 493 7.25 35.98 -19.31
CA LYS A 493 7.08 34.88 -20.27
C LYS A 493 5.82 35.03 -21.10
N ILE A 494 4.68 35.33 -20.47
CA ILE A 494 3.41 35.55 -21.17
C ILE A 494 3.55 36.75 -22.09
N ALA A 495 4.16 37.84 -21.61
CA ALA A 495 4.42 39.04 -22.40
C ALA A 495 5.28 38.73 -23.64
N ALA A 496 6.40 38.01 -23.49
CA ALA A 496 7.25 37.61 -24.59
C ALA A 496 6.52 36.78 -25.67
N ILE A 497 5.60 35.92 -25.29
CA ILE A 497 4.80 35.08 -26.21
C ILE A 497 3.71 35.87 -26.90
N MET A 498 3.03 36.77 -26.17
CA MET A 498 1.82 37.44 -26.64
C MET A 498 2.08 38.78 -27.34
N GLN A 499 3.10 39.53 -26.90
CA GLN A 499 3.43 40.84 -27.45
C GLN A 499 3.63 40.84 -28.97
N PRO A 500 4.34 39.90 -29.59
CA PRO A 500 4.49 39.84 -31.05
C PRO A 500 3.17 39.63 -31.79
N ARG A 501 2.15 38.99 -31.13
CA ARG A 501 0.84 38.74 -31.73
C ARG A 501 -0.07 39.96 -31.72
N PHE A 502 0.23 40.94 -30.88
CA PHE A 502 -0.58 42.15 -30.76
C PHE A 502 -0.11 43.28 -31.66
N GLY A 503 1.03 43.10 -32.35
CA GLY A 503 1.59 44.11 -33.26
C GLY A 503 1.79 45.43 -32.53
N ASN A 504 1.19 46.52 -33.04
CA ASN A 504 1.30 47.87 -32.48
C ASN A 504 0.19 48.24 -31.51
N ASP A 505 -0.66 47.30 -31.10
CA ASP A 505 -1.79 47.55 -30.16
C ASP A 505 -1.25 47.82 -28.74
N ARG A 506 -1.03 49.10 -28.45
CA ARG A 506 -0.48 49.57 -27.17
C ARG A 506 -1.34 49.19 -25.97
N ALA A 507 -2.70 49.16 -26.13
CA ALA A 507 -3.59 48.83 -25.05
C ALA A 507 -3.47 47.35 -24.67
N LYS A 508 -3.42 46.43 -25.63
CA LYS A 508 -3.22 45.00 -25.40
C LYS A 508 -1.83 44.71 -24.82
N ILE A 509 -0.77 45.37 -25.33
CA ILE A 509 0.59 45.22 -24.80
C ILE A 509 0.63 45.64 -23.32
N LYS A 510 0.10 46.83 -22.99
CA LYS A 510 0.05 47.34 -21.60
C LYS A 510 -0.74 46.42 -20.69
N ALA A 511 -1.86 45.85 -21.16
CA ALA A 511 -2.71 44.94 -20.42
C ALA A 511 -1.98 43.64 -19.98
N LEU A 512 -0.92 43.21 -20.66
CA LEU A 512 -0.10 42.06 -20.25
C LEU A 512 0.60 42.29 -18.90
N TYR A 513 0.90 43.52 -18.55
CA TYR A 513 1.63 43.92 -17.34
C TYR A 513 0.69 44.46 -16.25
N CYS A 514 -0.63 44.23 -16.38
CA CYS A 514 -1.63 44.73 -15.44
C CYS A 514 -2.35 43.60 -14.70
N CYS A 515 -2.74 43.87 -13.44
CA CYS A 515 -3.61 42.98 -12.69
C CYS A 515 -5.00 42.85 -13.36
N ALA A 516 -5.78 41.86 -12.98
CA ALA A 516 -7.10 41.56 -13.60
C ALA A 516 -8.03 42.79 -13.65
N ASP A 517 -8.08 43.58 -12.58
CA ASP A 517 -8.94 44.76 -12.49
C ASP A 517 -8.53 45.88 -13.47
N CYS A 518 -7.22 46.16 -13.52
CA CYS A 518 -6.69 47.19 -14.42
C CYS A 518 -6.70 46.73 -15.88
N LYS A 519 -6.46 45.44 -16.13
CA LYS A 519 -6.55 44.83 -17.46
C LYS A 519 -7.95 45.02 -18.06
N ALA A 520 -8.98 44.73 -17.29
CA ALA A 520 -10.38 44.93 -17.74
C ALA A 520 -10.66 46.42 -18.06
N LYS A 521 -10.24 47.35 -17.20
CA LYS A 521 -10.42 48.80 -17.42
C LYS A 521 -9.73 49.30 -18.70
N ILE A 522 -8.47 48.88 -18.93
CA ILE A 522 -7.72 49.26 -20.12
C ILE A 522 -8.38 48.76 -21.41
N MET A 523 -8.85 47.50 -21.38
CA MET A 523 -9.49 46.92 -22.56
C MET A 523 -10.82 47.58 -22.89
N VAL A 524 -11.68 47.87 -21.88
CA VAL A 524 -12.93 48.60 -22.07
C VAL A 524 -12.69 50.03 -22.59
N GLN A 525 -11.70 50.75 -22.01
CA GLN A 525 -11.35 52.08 -22.45
C GLN A 525 -10.84 52.11 -23.92
N ALA A 526 -10.03 51.13 -24.31
CA ALA A 526 -9.55 51.00 -25.68
C ALA A 526 -10.71 50.77 -26.66
N GLN A 527 -11.71 49.96 -26.27
CA GLN A 527 -12.89 49.71 -27.10
C GLN A 527 -13.80 50.96 -27.24
N LEU A 528 -13.97 51.70 -26.16
CA LEU A 528 -14.75 52.97 -26.17
C LEU A 528 -14.06 54.03 -27.04
N ASN A 529 -12.72 54.12 -26.98
CA ASN A 529 -11.96 55.03 -27.82
C ASN A 529 -12.08 54.67 -29.30
N ALA A 530 -12.00 53.40 -29.67
CA ALA A 530 -12.18 52.93 -31.06
C ALA A 530 -13.60 53.26 -31.59
N MET A 531 -14.66 53.00 -30.79
CA MET A 531 -16.03 53.39 -31.16
C MET A 531 -16.21 54.89 -31.35
N ARG A 532 -15.48 55.71 -30.56
CA ARG A 532 -15.49 57.16 -30.69
C ARG A 532 -14.83 57.66 -31.97
N GLU A 533 -13.71 57.06 -32.33
CA GLU A 533 -12.99 57.36 -33.57
C GLU A 533 -13.81 56.98 -34.81
N ASP A 534 -14.50 55.83 -34.78
CA ASP A 534 -15.41 55.40 -35.84
C ASP A 534 -16.61 56.37 -36.01
N LEU A 535 -17.15 56.88 -34.88
CA LEU A 535 -18.23 57.88 -34.89
C LEU A 535 -17.82 59.28 -35.37
N LEU A 536 -16.53 59.62 -35.27
CA LEU A 536 -15.97 60.90 -35.68
C LEU A 536 -15.50 60.88 -37.14
N ASN A 537 -15.20 59.69 -37.69
CA ASN A 537 -14.69 59.50 -39.04
C ASN A 537 -15.75 58.99 -40.04
N GLY A 538 -16.99 58.67 -39.61
CA GLY A 538 -18.15 58.31 -40.42
C GLY A 538 -19.11 59.47 -40.48
#